data_5708a2c128e3cb0ec963f2732417f76b
#
_entry.id   5708a2c128e3cb0ec963f2732417f76b
#
_cell.length_a   1.000
_cell.length_b   1.000
_cell.length_c   1.000
_cell.angle_alpha   90.00
_cell.angle_beta   90.00
_cell.angle_gamma   90.00
#
_symmetry.space_group_name_H-M   'P 1'
#
loop_
_entity.id
_entity.type
_entity.pdbx_description
1 polymer ?
#
loop_
_entity_poly.entity_id
_entity_poly.type
_entity_poly.pdbx_seq_one_letter_code
_entity_poly.pdbx_strand_id
1 'polypeptide(L)'
;MKLLIVDTETTGIEAADSQVIEVAAILFDVCLLDVVCQLSFVMPCDCNPARHINNISPEITQAGKTLMPTMISVFYEMASEADYIVAHNAQFDKKWFIESQGLHPLGAHWICSMQDIRWPRNTKRGSPSVVSLALDYGVPVWSAHRALTDCVYLAEVMKREPELQRIVKESLEPSKIYISLLPYELRQQCKDAGFTWNNLVPKKWAKKMRESEIKTLGFQVAEAML
;
A
#
# COMPACT_ATOMS: atom_id res chain seq x y z
N MET A 1 -1.80 -10.03 16.21
CA MET A 1 -1.08 -9.64 14.98
C MET A 1 -1.15 -8.14 14.87
N LYS A 2 0.02 -7.51 14.82
CA LYS A 2 0.14 -6.06 14.68
C LYS A 2 0.66 -5.70 13.28
N LEU A 3 0.09 -4.68 12.67
CA LEU A 3 0.50 -4.13 11.38
C LEU A 3 1.03 -2.71 11.61
N LEU A 4 2.16 -2.36 10.99
CA LEU A 4 2.55 -0.96 10.85
C LEU A 4 2.05 -0.46 9.50
N ILE A 5 1.02 0.36 9.51
CA ILE A 5 0.55 1.07 8.33
C ILE A 5 1.49 2.24 8.11
N VAL A 6 2.10 2.34 6.94
CA VAL A 6 3.10 3.36 6.59
C VAL A 6 2.69 4.07 5.32
N ASP A 7 2.93 5.37 5.28
CA ASP A 7 2.81 6.18 4.07
C ASP A 7 3.90 7.26 4.08
N THR A 8 4.35 7.67 2.88
CA THR A 8 5.41 8.67 2.70
C THR A 8 5.01 9.73 1.68
N GLU A 9 5.26 11.01 2.02
CA GLU A 9 5.22 12.09 1.04
C GLU A 9 6.63 12.44 0.59
N THR A 10 6.76 12.78 -0.67
CA THR A 10 8.06 12.97 -1.32
C THR A 10 8.07 14.18 -2.22
N THR A 11 9.27 14.65 -2.58
CA THR A 11 9.44 15.76 -3.53
C THR A 11 9.27 15.33 -5.00
N GLY A 12 9.15 14.03 -5.27
CA GLY A 12 8.95 13.44 -6.59
C GLY A 12 8.86 11.93 -6.52
N ILE A 13 8.87 11.25 -7.66
CA ILE A 13 8.61 9.81 -7.75
C ILE A 13 9.85 8.92 -7.77
N GLU A 14 11.02 9.48 -8.12
CA GLU A 14 12.28 8.72 -8.24
C GLU A 14 13.22 9.01 -7.07
N ALA A 15 13.61 7.98 -6.32
CA ALA A 15 14.45 8.13 -5.13
C ALA A 15 15.87 8.64 -5.44
N ALA A 16 16.32 8.54 -6.69
CA ALA A 16 17.62 9.06 -7.14
C ALA A 16 17.65 10.59 -7.16
N ASP A 17 16.53 11.25 -7.51
CA ASP A 17 16.44 12.69 -7.74
C ASP A 17 15.49 13.39 -6.76
N SER A 18 14.91 12.65 -5.83
CA SER A 18 13.90 13.14 -4.91
C SER A 18 14.18 12.67 -3.49
N GLN A 19 13.45 13.24 -2.54
CA GLN A 19 13.64 12.94 -1.13
C GLN A 19 12.28 12.78 -0.40
N VAL A 20 12.29 12.03 0.70
CA VAL A 20 11.16 11.93 1.63
C VAL A 20 11.06 13.24 2.39
N ILE A 21 9.85 13.76 2.52
CA ILE A 21 9.55 15.01 3.25
C ILE A 21 8.50 14.85 4.34
N GLU A 22 7.74 13.76 4.35
CA GLU A 22 6.87 13.35 5.45
C GLU A 22 6.88 11.83 5.55
N VAL A 23 6.91 11.32 6.78
CA VAL A 23 6.73 9.91 7.10
C VAL A 23 5.60 9.82 8.11
N ALA A 24 4.66 8.92 7.90
CA ALA A 24 3.63 8.60 8.86
C ALA A 24 3.55 7.10 9.11
N ALA A 25 3.16 6.74 10.32
CA ALA A 25 2.92 5.37 10.72
C ALA A 25 1.76 5.25 11.69
N ILE A 26 1.00 4.15 11.56
CA ILE A 26 -0.03 3.73 12.52
C ILE A 26 0.24 2.28 12.88
N LEU A 27 0.49 2.01 14.15
CA LEU A 27 0.52 0.65 14.68
C LEU A 27 -0.91 0.20 14.97
N PHE A 28 -1.35 -0.82 14.26
CA PHE A 28 -2.73 -1.33 14.28
C PHE A 28 -2.78 -2.77 14.77
N ASP A 29 -3.65 -3.09 15.72
CA ASP A 29 -3.90 -4.46 16.17
C ASP A 29 -5.08 -5.08 15.40
N VAL A 30 -4.79 -6.12 14.61
CA VAL A 30 -5.78 -6.81 13.77
C VAL A 30 -6.81 -7.58 14.60
N CYS A 31 -6.45 -8.04 15.80
CA CYS A 31 -7.37 -8.81 16.64
C CYS A 31 -8.36 -7.89 17.39
N LEU A 32 -7.88 -6.72 17.78
CA LEU A 32 -8.68 -5.72 18.47
C LEU A 32 -9.43 -4.80 17.49
N LEU A 33 -9.04 -4.81 16.20
CA LEU A 33 -9.54 -3.92 15.15
C LEU A 33 -9.39 -2.44 15.54
N ASP A 34 -8.26 -2.09 16.17
CA ASP A 34 -8.04 -0.71 16.62
C ASP A 34 -6.58 -0.28 16.55
N VAL A 35 -6.40 1.04 16.62
CA VAL A 35 -5.10 1.72 16.60
C VAL A 35 -4.45 1.64 17.98
N VAL A 36 -3.21 1.19 18.03
CA VAL A 36 -2.39 1.17 19.26
C VAL A 36 -1.72 2.53 19.46
N CYS A 37 -1.06 3.05 18.41
CA CYS A 37 -0.48 4.39 18.41
C CYS A 37 -0.30 4.88 16.97
N GLN A 38 -0.07 6.17 16.82
CA GLN A 38 0.17 6.80 15.52
C GLN A 38 1.22 7.89 15.62
N LEU A 39 1.92 8.13 14.51
CA LEU A 39 3.02 9.08 14.41
C LEU A 39 3.01 9.71 13.02
N SER A 40 3.37 11.00 12.94
CA SER A 40 3.78 11.65 11.70
C SER A 40 4.85 12.69 11.98
N PHE A 41 5.81 12.82 11.06
CA PHE A 41 6.84 13.85 11.13
C PHE A 41 7.30 14.25 9.73
N VAL A 42 7.76 15.50 9.63
CA VAL A 42 8.33 16.02 8.40
C VAL A 42 9.86 15.91 8.42
N MET A 43 10.43 15.73 7.23
CA MET A 43 11.88 15.68 7.00
C MET A 43 12.31 16.89 6.19
N PRO A 44 13.40 17.59 6.57
CA PRO A 44 13.80 18.86 5.96
C PRO A 44 14.05 18.73 4.46
N CYS A 45 13.52 19.67 3.69
CA CYS A 45 13.85 19.85 2.28
C CYS A 45 14.00 21.36 1.96
N ASP A 46 14.79 21.67 0.94
CA ASP A 46 14.99 23.05 0.48
C ASP A 46 13.96 23.41 -0.62
N CYS A 47 13.46 22.42 -1.34
CA CYS A 47 12.51 22.61 -2.42
C CYS A 47 11.54 21.42 -2.47
N ASN A 48 10.26 21.68 -2.76
CA ASN A 48 9.25 20.65 -2.96
C ASN A 48 8.48 20.85 -4.27
N PRO A 49 8.96 20.31 -5.40
CA PRO A 49 8.23 20.35 -6.68
C PRO A 49 6.85 19.70 -6.63
N ALA A 50 6.64 18.69 -5.75
CA ALA A 50 5.37 18.02 -5.56
C ALA A 50 4.40 18.74 -4.60
N ARG A 51 4.68 20.00 -4.20
CA ARG A 51 3.84 20.79 -3.30
C ARG A 51 2.39 20.91 -3.77
N HIS A 52 2.16 20.92 -5.06
CA HIS A 52 0.81 20.99 -5.65
C HIS A 52 -0.01 19.69 -5.42
N ILE A 53 0.65 18.60 -5.00
CA ILE A 53 0.02 17.30 -4.64
C ILE A 53 -0.12 17.20 -3.12
N ASN A 54 1.00 17.25 -2.37
CA ASN A 54 1.03 16.96 -0.94
C ASN A 54 0.82 18.19 -0.03
N ASN A 55 0.78 19.41 -0.59
CA ASN A 55 0.59 20.67 0.12
C ASN A 55 1.60 20.95 1.25
N ILE A 56 2.80 20.33 1.21
CA ILE A 56 3.86 20.52 2.20
C ILE A 56 4.79 21.61 1.71
N SER A 57 4.93 22.71 2.47
CA SER A 57 5.90 23.74 2.14
C SER A 57 7.28 23.40 2.70
N PRO A 58 8.38 23.78 2.01
CA PRO A 58 9.74 23.60 2.53
C PRO A 58 9.93 24.21 3.91
N GLU A 59 9.33 25.36 4.18
CA GLU A 59 9.45 26.07 5.46
C GLU A 59 8.93 25.22 6.63
N ILE A 60 7.80 24.48 6.46
CA ILE A 60 7.27 23.61 7.51
C ILE A 60 8.19 22.40 7.75
N THR A 61 8.84 21.90 6.70
CA THR A 61 9.79 20.78 6.84
C THR A 61 11.03 21.21 7.63
N GLN A 62 11.53 22.43 7.42
CA GLN A 62 12.64 22.99 8.18
C GLN A 62 12.27 23.24 9.64
N ALA A 63 11.05 23.67 9.93
CA ALA A 63 10.56 23.85 11.30
C ALA A 63 10.52 22.53 12.10
N GLY A 64 10.31 21.39 11.45
CA GLY A 64 10.32 20.05 12.06
C GLY A 64 11.71 19.49 12.35
N LYS A 65 12.78 20.09 11.84
CA LYS A 65 14.15 19.55 11.85
C LYS A 65 14.65 19.10 13.23
N THR A 66 14.38 19.89 14.27
CA THR A 66 14.84 19.59 15.63
C THR A 66 14.19 18.35 16.23
N LEU A 67 12.94 18.09 15.88
CA LEU A 67 12.16 16.94 16.40
C LEU A 67 12.44 15.65 15.62
N MET A 68 12.87 15.76 14.38
CA MET A 68 13.03 14.65 13.43
C MET A 68 13.82 13.46 14.02
N PRO A 69 14.99 13.61 14.67
CA PRO A 69 15.74 12.46 15.19
C PRO A 69 14.97 11.65 16.22
N THR A 70 14.25 12.34 17.12
CA THR A 70 13.41 11.69 18.13
C THR A 70 12.25 10.96 17.48
N MET A 71 11.59 11.57 16.48
CA MET A 71 10.46 10.97 15.78
C MET A 71 10.88 9.76 14.97
N ILE A 72 12.05 9.79 14.34
CA ILE A 72 12.64 8.61 13.66
C ILE A 72 12.86 7.48 14.66
N SER A 73 13.43 7.74 15.84
CA SER A 73 13.62 6.73 16.86
C SER A 73 12.29 6.08 17.27
N VAL A 74 11.27 6.87 17.57
CA VAL A 74 9.94 6.38 17.91
C VAL A 74 9.32 5.57 16.74
N PHE A 75 9.50 6.01 15.51
CA PHE A 75 9.05 5.27 14.33
C PHE A 75 9.65 3.86 14.28
N TYR A 76 10.96 3.72 14.50
CA TYR A 76 11.60 2.40 14.48
C TYR A 76 11.22 1.54 15.68
N GLU A 77 10.96 2.11 16.86
CA GLU A 77 10.35 1.38 17.97
C GLU A 77 8.97 0.83 17.62
N MET A 78 8.11 1.65 16.98
CA MET A 78 6.82 1.18 16.48
C MET A 78 6.98 0.07 15.44
N ALA A 79 7.96 0.20 14.54
CA ALA A 79 8.24 -0.80 13.52
C ALA A 79 8.72 -2.13 14.09
N SER A 80 9.46 -2.11 15.20
CA SER A 80 9.93 -3.31 15.89
C SER A 80 8.80 -4.12 16.55
N GLU A 81 7.69 -3.47 16.87
CA GLU A 81 6.50 -4.07 17.48
C GLU A 81 5.54 -4.71 16.43
N ALA A 82 5.77 -4.47 15.14
CA ALA A 82 4.89 -4.92 14.08
C ALA A 82 5.32 -6.27 13.49
N ASP A 83 4.35 -7.15 13.26
CA ASP A 83 4.57 -8.41 12.55
C ASP A 83 4.79 -8.17 11.04
N TYR A 84 4.10 -7.16 10.47
CA TYR A 84 4.12 -6.81 9.04
C TYR A 84 4.03 -5.31 8.83
N ILE A 85 4.62 -4.84 7.73
CA ILE A 85 4.47 -3.47 7.24
C ILE A 85 3.38 -3.45 6.18
N VAL A 86 2.48 -2.49 6.23
CA VAL A 86 1.41 -2.31 5.23
C VAL A 86 1.49 -0.89 4.65
N ALA A 87 1.50 -0.78 3.34
CA ALA A 87 1.35 0.49 2.65
C ALA A 87 0.40 0.38 1.47
N HIS A 88 -0.20 1.51 1.06
CA HIS A 88 -1.06 1.55 -0.11
C HIS A 88 -0.24 1.91 -1.35
N ASN A 89 0.15 0.90 -2.16
CA ASN A 89 1.21 0.91 -3.16
C ASN A 89 2.61 0.73 -2.55
N ALA A 90 2.77 -0.31 -1.73
CA ALA A 90 3.94 -0.57 -0.90
C ALA A 90 5.31 -0.49 -1.61
N GLN A 91 5.39 -0.75 -2.92
CA GLN A 91 6.64 -0.60 -3.67
C GLN A 91 7.10 0.86 -3.75
N PHE A 92 6.15 1.80 -3.74
CA PHE A 92 6.49 3.21 -3.72
C PHE A 92 7.11 3.59 -2.38
N ASP A 93 6.50 3.22 -1.26
CA ASP A 93 6.98 3.60 0.07
C ASP A 93 8.28 2.89 0.44
N LYS A 94 8.33 1.58 0.17
CA LYS A 94 9.48 0.73 0.53
C LYS A 94 10.82 1.25 0.01
N LYS A 95 10.88 1.83 -1.19
CA LYS A 95 12.12 2.32 -1.81
C LYS A 95 12.74 3.53 -1.11
N TRP A 96 11.96 4.21 -0.26
CA TRP A 96 12.41 5.40 0.45
C TRP A 96 13.09 5.09 1.79
N PHE A 97 12.92 3.87 2.32
CA PHE A 97 13.56 3.42 3.56
C PHE A 97 14.98 2.96 3.28
N ILE A 98 15.87 3.92 2.99
CA ILE A 98 17.28 3.75 2.66
C ILE A 98 18.12 4.83 3.34
N GLU A 99 19.40 4.54 3.60
CA GLU A 99 20.30 5.46 4.34
C GLU A 99 20.48 6.82 3.67
N SER A 100 20.49 6.88 2.35
CA SER A 100 20.61 8.15 1.62
C SER A 100 19.43 9.10 1.85
N GLN A 101 18.31 8.60 2.34
CA GLN A 101 17.14 9.38 2.75
C GLN A 101 17.11 9.66 4.25
N GLY A 102 18.14 9.27 5.02
CA GLY A 102 18.15 9.37 6.48
C GLY A 102 17.24 8.37 7.19
N LEU A 103 16.83 7.34 6.48
CA LEU A 103 15.99 6.22 6.97
C LEU A 103 16.74 4.91 6.76
N HIS A 104 16.33 3.85 7.48
CA HIS A 104 16.89 2.51 7.31
C HIS A 104 15.83 1.55 6.79
N PRO A 105 16.23 0.48 6.08
CA PRO A 105 15.29 -0.55 5.63
C PRO A 105 14.50 -1.15 6.79
N LEU A 106 13.21 -1.32 6.58
CA LEU A 106 12.34 -2.01 7.53
C LEU A 106 12.45 -3.51 7.31
N GLY A 107 12.81 -4.25 8.36
CA GLY A 107 13.11 -5.68 8.27
C GLY A 107 11.90 -6.60 8.13
N ALA A 108 10.70 -6.12 8.47
CA ALA A 108 9.49 -6.92 8.39
C ALA A 108 8.98 -7.08 6.94
N HIS A 109 8.18 -8.11 6.70
CA HIS A 109 7.55 -8.34 5.39
C HIS A 109 6.53 -7.25 5.05
N TRP A 110 6.59 -6.74 3.81
CA TRP A 110 5.69 -5.73 3.31
C TRP A 110 4.46 -6.33 2.62
N ILE A 111 3.31 -5.82 2.95
CA ILE A 111 2.01 -6.12 2.33
C ILE A 111 1.54 -4.86 1.59
N CYS A 112 1.22 -5.00 0.32
CA CYS A 112 0.60 -3.93 -0.46
C CYS A 112 -0.92 -3.99 -0.32
N SER A 113 -1.52 -3.04 0.40
CA SER A 113 -2.97 -3.01 0.61
C SER A 113 -3.75 -2.82 -0.70
N MET A 114 -3.12 -2.24 -1.72
CA MET A 114 -3.70 -2.05 -3.05
C MET A 114 -3.64 -3.31 -3.93
N GLN A 115 -2.58 -4.12 -3.80
CA GLN A 115 -2.32 -5.25 -4.70
C GLN A 115 -2.50 -6.62 -4.06
N ASP A 116 -2.12 -6.76 -2.77
CA ASP A 116 -2.09 -8.05 -2.10
C ASP A 116 -3.36 -8.32 -1.29
N ILE A 117 -4.03 -7.28 -0.76
CA ILE A 117 -5.28 -7.45 -0.03
C ILE A 117 -6.47 -7.45 -1.00
N ARG A 118 -7.32 -8.46 -0.90
CA ARG A 118 -8.59 -8.56 -1.65
C ARG A 118 -9.72 -7.98 -0.80
N TRP A 119 -9.93 -6.67 -0.94
CA TRP A 119 -10.97 -5.97 -0.18
C TRP A 119 -12.38 -6.37 -0.64
N PRO A 120 -13.24 -6.96 0.23
CA PRO A 120 -14.56 -7.46 -0.19
C PRO A 120 -15.50 -6.36 -0.71
N ARG A 121 -15.38 -5.13 -0.19
CA ARG A 121 -16.23 -4.00 -0.61
C ARG A 121 -15.69 -3.22 -1.80
N ASN A 122 -14.51 -3.56 -2.30
CA ASN A 122 -13.99 -2.93 -3.51
C ASN A 122 -14.80 -3.38 -4.73
N THR A 123 -15.73 -2.54 -5.15
CA THR A 123 -16.62 -2.81 -6.30
C THR A 123 -16.02 -2.43 -7.64
N LYS A 124 -14.92 -1.68 -7.66
CA LYS A 124 -14.25 -1.24 -8.88
C LYS A 124 -13.34 -2.32 -9.43
N ARG A 125 -13.32 -2.46 -10.76
CA ARG A 125 -12.32 -3.30 -11.43
C ARG A 125 -10.96 -2.61 -11.34
N GLY A 126 -9.95 -3.34 -10.87
CA GLY A 126 -8.58 -2.85 -10.73
C GLY A 126 -8.20 -2.50 -9.29
N SER A 127 -7.03 -1.89 -9.15
CA SER A 127 -6.50 -1.47 -7.85
C SER A 127 -7.15 -0.16 -7.41
N PRO A 128 -7.83 -0.10 -6.25
CA PRO A 128 -8.43 1.13 -5.75
C PRO A 128 -7.35 2.12 -5.31
N SER A 129 -7.60 3.42 -5.37
CA SER A 129 -6.84 4.39 -4.56
C SER A 129 -7.29 4.30 -3.10
N VAL A 130 -6.46 4.74 -2.14
CA VAL A 130 -6.83 4.74 -0.72
C VAL A 130 -8.12 5.53 -0.48
N VAL A 131 -8.30 6.65 -1.18
CA VAL A 131 -9.52 7.47 -1.15
C VAL A 131 -10.74 6.71 -1.64
N SER A 132 -10.65 6.03 -2.80
CA SER A 132 -11.79 5.27 -3.30
C SER A 132 -12.13 4.09 -2.41
N LEU A 133 -11.12 3.43 -1.85
CA LEU A 133 -11.31 2.35 -0.88
C LEU A 133 -11.99 2.87 0.41
N ALA A 134 -11.54 4.01 0.93
CA ALA A 134 -12.16 4.66 2.08
C ALA A 134 -13.66 4.92 1.85
N LEU A 135 -14.03 5.48 0.70
CA LEU A 135 -15.42 5.74 0.34
C LEU A 135 -16.24 4.44 0.21
N ASP A 136 -15.70 3.38 -0.38
CA ASP A 136 -16.36 2.07 -0.48
C ASP A 136 -16.67 1.47 0.91
N TYR A 137 -15.86 1.83 1.93
CA TYR A 137 -16.08 1.43 3.33
C TYR A 137 -16.85 2.47 4.17
N GLY A 138 -17.37 3.53 3.55
CA GLY A 138 -18.12 4.58 4.25
C GLY A 138 -17.26 5.45 5.18
N VAL A 139 -15.97 5.56 4.88
CA VAL A 139 -15.04 6.46 5.58
C VAL A 139 -15.11 7.83 4.92
N PRO A 140 -15.43 8.91 5.66
CA PRO A 140 -15.39 10.27 5.12
C PRO A 140 -13.98 10.64 4.69
N VAL A 141 -13.85 11.31 3.55
CA VAL A 141 -12.57 11.81 3.04
C VAL A 141 -12.54 13.33 3.15
N TRP A 142 -11.50 13.89 3.80
CA TRP A 142 -11.38 15.35 4.03
C TRP A 142 -10.09 15.96 3.49
N SER A 143 -8.99 15.21 3.43
CA SER A 143 -7.70 15.70 2.94
C SER A 143 -6.84 14.52 2.50
N ALA A 144 -6.70 14.33 1.21
CA ALA A 144 -5.78 13.33 0.64
C ALA A 144 -4.36 13.93 0.50
N HIS A 145 -3.38 13.04 0.28
CA HIS A 145 -1.98 13.41 0.07
C HIS A 145 -1.33 14.13 1.26
N ARG A 146 -1.60 13.61 2.45
CA ARG A 146 -0.83 13.80 3.66
C ARG A 146 -0.64 12.44 4.29
N ALA A 147 0.60 12.07 4.54
CA ALA A 147 0.96 10.70 4.90
C ALA A 147 0.14 10.15 6.09
N LEU A 148 -0.04 10.93 7.16
CA LEU A 148 -0.87 10.48 8.28
C LEU A 148 -2.34 10.33 7.92
N THR A 149 -2.88 11.21 7.09
CA THR A 149 -4.29 11.14 6.68
C THR A 149 -4.56 9.89 5.86
N ASP A 150 -3.66 9.54 4.96
CA ASP A 150 -3.80 8.33 4.11
C ASP A 150 -3.62 7.05 4.95
N CYS A 151 -2.71 7.04 5.94
CA CYS A 151 -2.65 5.99 6.95
C CYS A 151 -3.95 5.87 7.75
N VAL A 152 -4.57 6.99 8.16
CA VAL A 152 -5.85 7.01 8.91
C VAL A 152 -6.97 6.44 8.06
N TYR A 153 -7.07 6.80 6.77
CA TYR A 153 -8.07 6.20 5.88
C TYR A 153 -7.94 4.70 5.82
N LEU A 154 -6.73 4.19 5.66
CA LEU A 154 -6.50 2.75 5.61
C LEU A 154 -6.80 2.06 6.94
N ALA A 155 -6.43 2.65 8.08
CA ALA A 155 -6.77 2.14 9.40
C ALA A 155 -8.29 2.09 9.62
N GLU A 156 -9.02 3.14 9.20
CA GLU A 156 -10.47 3.20 9.30
C GLU A 156 -11.19 2.19 8.38
N VAL A 157 -10.62 1.90 7.21
CA VAL A 157 -11.07 0.80 6.35
C VAL A 157 -10.88 -0.54 7.05
N MET A 158 -9.70 -0.76 7.67
CA MET A 158 -9.40 -1.98 8.42
C MET A 158 -10.33 -2.19 9.60
N LYS A 159 -10.67 -1.14 10.35
CA LYS A 159 -11.66 -1.22 11.46
C LYS A 159 -13.03 -1.68 11.00
N ARG A 160 -13.42 -1.35 9.76
CA ARG A 160 -14.73 -1.68 9.19
C ARG A 160 -14.78 -3.01 8.43
N GLU A 161 -13.64 -3.71 8.32
CA GLU A 161 -13.56 -5.00 7.65
C GLU A 161 -13.63 -6.15 8.68
N PRO A 162 -14.77 -6.83 8.83
CA PRO A 162 -14.94 -7.88 9.83
C PRO A 162 -14.07 -9.10 9.56
N GLU A 163 -13.70 -9.34 8.31
CA GLU A 163 -12.86 -10.45 7.88
C GLU A 163 -11.37 -10.08 7.78
N LEU A 164 -10.95 -8.95 8.39
CA LEU A 164 -9.60 -8.39 8.23
C LEU A 164 -8.50 -9.42 8.50
N GLN A 165 -8.62 -10.18 9.59
CA GLN A 165 -7.62 -11.18 9.95
C GLN A 165 -7.45 -12.25 8.86
N ARG A 166 -8.54 -12.68 8.24
CA ARG A 166 -8.54 -13.67 7.16
C ARG A 166 -7.89 -13.09 5.90
N ILE A 167 -8.34 -11.91 5.43
CA ILE A 167 -7.83 -11.33 4.19
C ILE A 167 -6.36 -10.89 4.29
N VAL A 168 -5.90 -10.48 5.49
CA VAL A 168 -4.47 -10.21 5.73
C VAL A 168 -3.66 -11.50 5.70
N LYS A 169 -4.12 -12.59 6.33
CA LYS A 169 -3.45 -13.90 6.21
C LYS A 169 -3.39 -14.39 4.78
N GLU A 170 -4.46 -14.27 4.03
CA GLU A 170 -4.50 -14.61 2.60
C GLU A 170 -3.53 -13.74 1.78
N SER A 171 -3.32 -12.47 2.15
CA SER A 171 -2.38 -11.59 1.45
C SER A 171 -0.92 -12.03 1.54
N LEU A 172 -0.58 -12.86 2.50
CA LEU A 172 0.75 -13.43 2.69
C LEU A 172 1.01 -14.65 1.79
N GLU A 173 -0.02 -15.23 1.16
CA GLU A 173 0.16 -16.34 0.23
C GLU A 173 0.94 -15.88 -1.01
N PRO A 174 1.91 -16.67 -1.49
CA PRO A 174 2.64 -16.35 -2.70
C PRO A 174 1.70 -16.18 -3.89
N SER A 175 1.87 -15.11 -4.65
CA SER A 175 1.14 -14.89 -5.89
C SER A 175 2.06 -15.06 -7.09
N LYS A 176 1.53 -15.72 -8.14
CA LYS A 176 2.21 -15.97 -9.40
C LYS A 176 1.41 -15.37 -10.55
N ILE A 177 2.04 -15.24 -11.71
CA ILE A 177 1.35 -14.78 -12.91
C ILE A 177 0.78 -16.00 -13.63
N TYR A 178 -0.53 -15.96 -13.89
CA TYR A 178 -1.23 -16.99 -14.65
C TYR A 178 -1.79 -16.41 -15.94
N ILE A 179 -1.69 -17.20 -17.02
CA ILE A 179 -2.27 -16.91 -18.33
C ILE A 179 -3.56 -17.69 -18.50
N SER A 180 -4.58 -17.05 -19.08
CA SER A 180 -5.82 -17.71 -19.43
C SER A 180 -5.62 -18.63 -20.63
N LEU A 181 -6.19 -19.82 -20.59
CA LEU A 181 -6.26 -20.79 -21.71
C LEU A 181 -7.54 -20.67 -22.52
N LEU A 182 -8.41 -19.68 -22.21
CA LEU A 182 -9.63 -19.45 -22.95
C LEU A 182 -9.34 -19.00 -24.39
N PRO A 183 -10.14 -19.45 -25.37
CA PRO A 183 -10.08 -18.95 -26.74
C PRO A 183 -10.54 -17.49 -26.81
N TYR A 184 -10.14 -16.79 -27.88
CA TYR A 184 -10.39 -15.36 -28.04
C TYR A 184 -11.87 -14.95 -27.94
N GLU A 185 -12.76 -15.81 -28.41
CA GLU A 185 -14.22 -15.60 -28.41
C GLU A 185 -14.74 -15.40 -26.97
N LEU A 186 -14.10 -16.04 -25.99
CA LEU A 186 -14.47 -15.99 -24.57
C LEU A 186 -13.69 -14.92 -23.77
N ARG A 187 -13.00 -14.01 -24.44
CA ARG A 187 -12.19 -12.95 -23.80
C ARG A 187 -12.96 -12.09 -22.79
N GLN A 188 -14.30 -12.01 -22.92
CA GLN A 188 -15.11 -11.27 -21.94
C GLN A 188 -15.03 -11.94 -20.54
N GLN A 189 -15.00 -13.27 -20.48
CA GLN A 189 -14.84 -14.00 -19.22
C GLN A 189 -13.48 -13.70 -18.57
N CYS A 190 -12.40 -13.57 -19.38
CA CYS A 190 -11.10 -13.13 -18.87
C CYS A 190 -11.18 -11.74 -18.23
N LYS A 191 -11.84 -10.79 -18.92
CA LYS A 191 -12.03 -9.43 -18.39
C LYS A 191 -12.83 -9.42 -17.09
N ASP A 192 -13.91 -10.19 -17.05
CA ASP A 192 -14.80 -10.26 -15.89
C ASP A 192 -14.10 -10.90 -14.68
N ALA A 193 -13.17 -11.83 -14.93
CA ALA A 193 -12.30 -12.42 -13.92
C ALA A 193 -11.08 -11.55 -13.55
N GLY A 194 -10.93 -10.34 -14.15
CA GLY A 194 -9.87 -9.40 -13.84
C GLY A 194 -8.54 -9.68 -14.52
N PHE A 195 -8.50 -10.48 -15.59
CA PHE A 195 -7.31 -10.64 -16.41
C PHE A 195 -7.10 -9.40 -17.32
N THR A 196 -5.85 -9.04 -17.54
CA THR A 196 -5.45 -7.94 -18.44
C THR A 196 -4.75 -8.48 -19.67
N TRP A 197 -5.01 -7.86 -20.84
CA TRP A 197 -4.37 -8.24 -22.09
C TRP A 197 -3.05 -7.51 -22.28
N ASN A 198 -2.01 -8.25 -22.70
CA ASN A 198 -0.71 -7.70 -23.10
C ASN A 198 -0.06 -6.77 -22.07
N ASN A 199 -0.36 -6.96 -20.79
CA ASN A 199 0.19 -6.16 -19.68
C ASN A 199 1.27 -6.94 -18.93
N LEU A 200 0.91 -8.01 -18.23
CA LEU A 200 1.84 -8.83 -17.44
C LEU A 200 2.63 -9.82 -18.31
N VAL A 201 2.02 -10.31 -19.39
CA VAL A 201 2.64 -11.23 -20.36
C VAL A 201 2.29 -10.76 -21.77
N PRO A 202 3.28 -10.59 -22.67
CA PRO A 202 3.05 -10.15 -24.03
C PRO A 202 2.04 -11.03 -24.78
N LYS A 203 1.07 -10.40 -25.45
CA LYS A 203 0.03 -11.06 -26.27
C LYS A 203 -0.76 -12.16 -25.56
N LYS A 204 -0.91 -12.06 -24.23
CA LYS A 204 -1.71 -12.99 -23.43
C LYS A 204 -2.64 -12.23 -22.48
N TRP A 205 -3.77 -12.87 -22.15
CA TRP A 205 -4.59 -12.51 -21.00
C TRP A 205 -3.92 -13.08 -19.76
N ALA A 206 -3.47 -12.21 -18.87
CA ALA A 206 -2.75 -12.61 -17.67
C ALA A 206 -3.24 -11.88 -16.43
N LYS A 207 -3.10 -12.54 -15.28
CA LYS A 207 -3.45 -12.00 -13.97
C LYS A 207 -2.44 -12.51 -12.94
N LYS A 208 -2.00 -11.64 -12.05
CA LYS A 208 -1.26 -12.03 -10.84
C LYS A 208 -2.27 -12.50 -9.80
N MET A 209 -2.16 -13.75 -9.36
CA MET A 209 -3.11 -14.36 -8.43
C MET A 209 -2.46 -15.47 -7.60
N ARG A 210 -3.10 -15.83 -6.50
CA ARG A 210 -2.69 -16.93 -5.62
C ARG A 210 -3.22 -18.25 -6.16
N GLU A 211 -2.60 -19.34 -5.74
CA GLU A 211 -3.07 -20.68 -6.12
C GLU A 211 -4.49 -20.98 -5.58
N SER A 212 -4.81 -20.47 -4.39
CA SER A 212 -6.16 -20.56 -3.82
C SER A 212 -7.23 -19.90 -4.71
N GLU A 213 -6.92 -18.81 -5.38
CA GLU A 213 -7.84 -18.08 -6.28
C GLU A 213 -8.14 -18.87 -7.58
N ILE A 214 -7.25 -19.78 -8.01
CA ILE A 214 -7.46 -20.57 -9.25
C ILE A 214 -8.69 -21.43 -9.14
N LYS A 215 -8.95 -22.02 -7.97
CA LYS A 215 -10.08 -22.90 -7.70
C LYS A 215 -11.44 -22.21 -7.89
N THR A 216 -11.46 -20.89 -7.81
CA THR A 216 -12.69 -20.09 -7.99
C THR A 216 -12.93 -19.65 -9.44
N LEU A 217 -11.96 -19.87 -10.34
CA LEU A 217 -12.11 -19.59 -11.76
C LEU A 217 -12.97 -20.66 -12.43
N GLY A 218 -13.91 -20.23 -13.26
CA GLY A 218 -14.73 -21.12 -14.09
C GLY A 218 -14.01 -21.63 -15.36
N PHE A 219 -12.69 -21.44 -15.49
CA PHE A 219 -11.90 -21.81 -16.67
C PHE A 219 -10.44 -22.12 -16.31
N GLN A 220 -9.74 -22.77 -17.24
CA GLN A 220 -8.36 -23.19 -17.04
C GLN A 220 -7.35 -22.05 -17.25
N VAL A 221 -6.30 -22.08 -16.44
CA VAL A 221 -5.15 -21.18 -16.53
C VAL A 221 -3.85 -21.98 -16.44
N ALA A 222 -2.77 -21.41 -16.94
CA ALA A 222 -1.42 -21.96 -16.81
C ALA A 222 -0.50 -20.92 -16.13
N GLU A 223 0.44 -21.36 -15.31
CA GLU A 223 1.48 -20.50 -14.76
C GLU A 223 2.35 -19.93 -15.89
N ALA A 224 2.61 -18.62 -15.87
CA ALA A 224 3.52 -18.01 -16.83
C ALA A 224 4.97 -18.34 -16.44
N MET A 225 5.71 -18.94 -17.33
CA MET A 225 7.17 -19.06 -17.22
C MET A 225 7.75 -17.73 -17.70
N LEU A 226 8.27 -16.93 -16.78
CA LEU A 226 8.90 -15.64 -17.02
C LEU A 226 10.43 -15.77 -16.96
#